data_5f4ad02209a2f76cdd96fed5c2df8b55
#
_entry.id   5f4ad02209a2f76cdd96fed5c2df8b55
#
_cell.length_a   1.000
_cell.length_b   1.000
_cell.length_c   1.000
_cell.angle_alpha   90.00
_cell.angle_beta   90.00
_cell.angle_gamma   90.00
#
_symmetry.space_group_name_H-M   'P 1'
#
loop_
_entity.id
_entity.type
_entity.pdbx_description
1 polymer ?
#
loop_
_entity_poly.entity_id
_entity_poly.type
_entity_poly.pdbx_seq_one_letter_code
_entity_poly.pdbx_strand_id
1 'polypeptide(L)'
;MKEVYKSSDLVRRLVIVADFIILNFVLFLAINWDKISVPIVFFHASKICYFVANVSLFLGELLFAPIIHIRKVRFIQVLGRTFKLIFATILIFNFTMSYLLKGGYDLIKFSIYFAAATYICLILSRYAELNILKYYRSRGRNSKTVLFIGNDPAVIEMYNTLMEDPSAGYRVHGYYANEPIANAPKEFKWLGDMEYLNKVMAESINNTINGIPNNIEEVFCCLSHDFSNEIVRIMQFCDKNVIHFYYIPRQFGEYSLHLDPQLYLGKSVFTNRREPLAKLGNRVIKRCFDIAVSSIICLCILPFLPIIAIIIKIQSPGPIFFRQARTGLNGNTFQCLKFRSMHVNKEADTAQATENDPRKFAFGNFMRKSNIDEFPQFFNVLKGDMSIVGPRPHMLHHTEVYGSIIDKYMVRHFSKPGITGWAQVTGFRGETKELWQMEERIKRDIWYIENWSFWLDLRIIYLTAKSIIIHDKNAY
;
A
#
# COMPACT_ATOMS: atom_id res chain seq x y z
N MET A 1 35.80 -1.46 8.01
CA MET A 1 34.51 -0.91 8.51
C MET A 1 34.15 0.48 7.93
N LYS A 2 35.07 1.41 7.82
CA LYS A 2 34.84 2.73 7.17
C LYS A 2 34.48 2.67 5.67
N GLU A 3 34.76 1.59 4.96
CA GLU A 3 34.56 1.48 3.50
C GLU A 3 33.10 1.18 3.07
N VAL A 4 32.34 0.44 3.87
CA VAL A 4 30.97 0.03 3.48
C VAL A 4 29.94 1.15 3.65
N TYR A 5 30.04 1.94 4.72
CA TYR A 5 29.26 3.17 4.86
C TYR A 5 29.63 4.20 3.77
N LYS A 6 30.91 4.25 3.41
CA LYS A 6 31.36 5.07 2.26
C LYS A 6 30.74 4.63 0.93
N SER A 7 30.48 3.32 0.72
CA SER A 7 29.99 2.84 -0.58
C SER A 7 28.51 3.19 -0.83
N SER A 8 27.62 3.13 0.17
CA SER A 8 26.21 3.49 0.00
C SER A 8 26.02 5.00 -0.15
N ASP A 9 26.77 5.81 0.61
CA ASP A 9 26.79 7.26 0.46
C ASP A 9 27.42 7.71 -0.85
N LEU A 10 28.47 7.01 -1.29
CA LEU A 10 29.08 7.26 -2.59
C LEU A 10 28.11 7.02 -3.73
N VAL A 11 27.40 5.87 -3.70
CA VAL A 11 26.36 5.55 -4.68
C VAL A 11 25.28 6.63 -4.70
N ARG A 12 24.78 7.04 -3.54
CA ARG A 12 23.77 8.10 -3.45
C ARG A 12 24.27 9.41 -4.06
N ARG A 13 25.52 9.82 -3.79
CA ARG A 13 26.11 11.04 -4.35
C ARG A 13 26.28 10.95 -5.86
N LEU A 14 26.73 9.80 -6.38
CA LEU A 14 26.87 9.57 -7.83
C LEU A 14 25.50 9.67 -8.54
N VAL A 15 24.46 9.12 -7.93
CA VAL A 15 23.09 9.20 -8.45
C VAL A 15 22.61 10.66 -8.51
N ILE A 16 22.83 11.44 -7.45
CA ILE A 16 22.47 12.86 -7.42
C ILE A 16 23.25 13.64 -8.51
N VAL A 17 24.53 13.37 -8.68
CA VAL A 17 25.33 14.02 -9.74
C VAL A 17 24.79 13.67 -11.13
N ALA A 18 24.41 12.40 -11.35
CA ALA A 18 23.78 11.98 -12.60
C ALA A 18 22.46 12.73 -12.87
N ASP A 19 21.66 13.00 -11.82
CA ASP A 19 20.41 13.75 -11.94
C ASP A 19 20.65 15.19 -12.43
N PHE A 20 21.65 15.85 -11.87
CA PHE A 20 22.04 17.18 -12.35
C PHE A 20 22.53 17.17 -13.80
N ILE A 21 23.32 16.16 -14.19
CA ILE A 21 23.79 16.03 -15.57
C ILE A 21 22.61 15.83 -16.51
N ILE A 22 21.69 14.93 -16.18
CA ILE A 22 20.50 14.63 -16.99
C ILE A 22 19.60 15.86 -17.10
N LEU A 23 19.30 16.55 -15.99
CA LEU A 23 18.47 17.75 -16.00
C LEU A 23 19.06 18.80 -16.95
N ASN A 24 20.36 19.10 -16.82
CA ASN A 24 21.04 20.10 -17.64
C ASN A 24 21.08 19.67 -19.11
N PHE A 25 21.30 18.39 -19.41
CA PHE A 25 21.29 17.86 -20.78
C PHE A 25 19.90 17.98 -21.42
N VAL A 26 18.85 17.60 -20.69
CA VAL A 26 17.46 17.71 -21.18
C VAL A 26 17.09 19.19 -21.37
N LEU A 27 17.51 20.07 -20.46
CA LEU A 27 17.28 21.51 -20.58
C LEU A 27 18.02 22.11 -21.78
N PHE A 28 19.25 21.67 -22.02
CA PHE A 28 20.03 22.07 -23.21
C PHE A 28 19.31 21.68 -24.50
N LEU A 29 18.84 20.40 -24.59
CA LEU A 29 18.09 19.96 -25.74
C LEU A 29 16.78 20.75 -25.89
N ALA A 30 16.04 20.97 -24.79
CA ALA A 30 14.77 21.68 -24.82
C ALA A 30 14.92 23.14 -25.29
N ILE A 31 15.97 23.84 -24.89
CA ILE A 31 16.23 25.23 -25.29
C ILE A 31 16.67 25.32 -26.77
N ASN A 32 17.41 24.33 -27.27
CA ASN A 32 17.95 24.35 -28.64
C ASN A 32 17.04 23.63 -29.66
N TRP A 33 15.87 23.14 -29.29
CA TRP A 33 14.96 22.44 -30.19
C TRP A 33 13.93 23.40 -30.78
N ASP A 34 14.09 23.77 -32.03
CA ASP A 34 13.26 24.76 -32.73
C ASP A 34 11.76 24.41 -32.82
N LYS A 35 11.41 23.10 -32.61
CA LYS A 35 10.01 22.62 -32.64
C LYS A 35 9.26 22.80 -31.29
N ILE A 36 9.96 23.08 -30.21
CA ILE A 36 9.34 23.39 -28.93
C ILE A 36 9.25 24.92 -28.87
N SER A 37 8.03 25.45 -28.72
CA SER A 37 7.81 26.90 -28.51
C SER A 37 8.47 27.30 -27.19
N VAL A 38 9.76 27.58 -27.24
CA VAL A 38 10.49 28.11 -26.09
C VAL A 38 10.16 29.58 -26.02
N PRO A 39 9.69 30.08 -24.86
CA PRO A 39 9.51 31.52 -24.71
C PRO A 39 10.79 32.26 -25.12
N ILE A 40 10.69 33.23 -26.03
CA ILE A 40 11.84 34.03 -26.54
C ILE A 40 12.70 34.55 -25.37
N VAL A 41 12.05 34.80 -24.24
CA VAL A 41 12.72 35.23 -23.00
C VAL A 41 13.75 34.20 -22.50
N PHE A 42 13.63 32.90 -22.78
CA PHE A 42 14.61 31.89 -22.36
C PHE A 42 15.92 31.97 -23.18
N PHE A 43 15.89 32.38 -24.41
CA PHE A 43 17.11 32.58 -25.18
C PHE A 43 17.94 33.68 -24.58
N HIS A 44 17.35 34.81 -24.17
CA HIS A 44 18.04 35.95 -23.55
C HIS A 44 18.40 35.70 -22.08
N ALA A 45 17.64 34.84 -21.37
CA ALA A 45 17.82 34.52 -19.95
C ALA A 45 18.28 33.07 -19.71
N SER A 46 18.91 32.41 -20.68
CA SER A 46 19.32 31.01 -20.59
C SER A 46 20.10 30.67 -19.31
N LYS A 47 21.05 31.52 -18.91
CA LYS A 47 21.84 31.34 -17.68
C LYS A 47 20.96 31.32 -16.42
N ILE A 48 19.95 32.20 -16.36
CA ILE A 48 19.01 32.26 -15.24
C ILE A 48 18.15 30.96 -15.23
N CYS A 49 17.71 30.50 -16.41
CA CYS A 49 16.95 29.27 -16.55
C CYS A 49 17.72 28.06 -16.02
N TYR A 50 18.99 27.90 -16.41
CA TYR A 50 19.88 26.85 -15.88
C TYR A 50 20.05 26.96 -14.36
N PHE A 51 20.33 28.18 -13.87
CA PHE A 51 20.49 28.40 -12.43
C PHE A 51 19.25 28.00 -11.64
N VAL A 52 18.08 28.50 -12.06
CA VAL A 52 16.82 28.21 -11.40
C VAL A 52 16.47 26.72 -11.47
N ALA A 53 16.71 26.05 -12.61
CA ALA A 53 16.45 24.61 -12.75
C ALA A 53 17.33 23.79 -11.79
N ASN A 54 18.63 24.13 -11.69
CA ASN A 54 19.56 23.45 -10.78
C ASN A 54 19.21 23.68 -9.30
N VAL A 55 18.84 24.90 -8.91
CA VAL A 55 18.39 25.21 -7.54
C VAL A 55 17.10 24.48 -7.24
N SER A 56 16.16 24.43 -8.19
CA SER A 56 14.89 23.69 -8.03
C SER A 56 15.12 22.20 -7.84
N LEU A 57 16.03 21.59 -8.61
CA LEU A 57 16.41 20.19 -8.45
C LEU A 57 17.07 19.96 -7.10
N PHE A 58 17.99 20.83 -6.68
CA PHE A 58 18.65 20.72 -5.38
C PHE A 58 17.65 20.72 -4.22
N LEU A 59 16.68 21.62 -4.24
CA LEU A 59 15.62 21.68 -3.24
C LEU A 59 14.70 20.43 -3.31
N GLY A 60 14.41 19.97 -4.53
CA GLY A 60 13.69 18.72 -4.76
C GLY A 60 14.40 17.50 -4.16
N GLU A 61 15.74 17.42 -4.33
CA GLU A 61 16.58 16.35 -3.78
C GLU A 61 16.66 16.38 -2.25
N LEU A 62 16.61 17.55 -1.62
CA LEU A 62 16.52 17.66 -0.17
C LEU A 62 15.21 17.05 0.37
N LEU A 63 14.10 17.19 -0.38
CA LEU A 63 12.79 16.67 0.02
C LEU A 63 12.62 15.20 -0.37
N PHE A 64 13.10 14.81 -1.54
CA PHE A 64 12.82 13.50 -2.16
C PHE A 64 14.10 12.79 -2.63
N ALA A 65 15.13 12.74 -1.77
CA ALA A 65 16.39 12.09 -2.09
C ALA A 65 16.21 10.67 -2.70
N PRO A 66 17.11 10.24 -3.63
CA PRO A 66 17.02 8.94 -4.27
C PRO A 66 17.21 7.80 -3.28
N ILE A 67 16.47 6.70 -3.50
CA ILE A 67 16.42 5.52 -2.62
C ILE A 67 17.10 4.26 -3.20
N ILE A 68 17.81 4.40 -4.31
CA ILE A 68 18.44 3.29 -5.05
C ILE A 68 19.48 2.54 -4.22
N HIS A 69 20.15 3.22 -3.28
CA HIS A 69 21.13 2.64 -2.39
C HIS A 69 20.55 1.60 -1.41
N ILE A 70 19.22 1.63 -1.19
CA ILE A 70 18.52 0.67 -0.33
C ILE A 70 18.45 -0.69 -1.03
N ARG A 71 18.82 -1.79 -0.33
CA ARG A 71 19.00 -3.12 -0.94
C ARG A 71 17.71 -3.76 -1.43
N LYS A 72 16.61 -3.60 -0.67
CA LYS A 72 15.28 -4.16 -1.02
C LYS A 72 14.29 -3.05 -1.38
N VAL A 73 14.51 -2.42 -2.54
CA VAL A 73 13.58 -1.41 -3.08
C VAL A 73 12.84 -1.99 -4.26
N ARG A 74 11.51 -1.92 -4.21
CA ARG A 74 10.67 -2.26 -5.36
C ARG A 74 10.75 -1.14 -6.40
N PHE A 75 10.90 -1.48 -7.67
CA PHE A 75 11.01 -0.49 -8.76
C PHE A 75 9.85 0.52 -8.76
N ILE A 76 8.64 0.10 -8.41
CA ILE A 76 7.48 0.99 -8.26
C ILE A 76 7.69 2.11 -7.21
N GLN A 77 8.47 1.85 -6.15
CA GLN A 77 8.82 2.87 -5.15
C GLN A 77 9.80 3.88 -5.70
N VAL A 78 10.73 3.42 -6.54
CA VAL A 78 11.68 4.30 -7.25
C VAL A 78 10.92 5.20 -8.22
N LEU A 79 10.00 4.65 -9.02
CA LEU A 79 9.13 5.43 -9.92
C LEU A 79 8.36 6.52 -9.17
N GLY A 80 7.68 6.14 -8.08
CA GLY A 80 6.91 7.08 -7.27
C GLY A 80 7.79 8.16 -6.60
N ARG A 81 9.01 7.82 -6.17
CA ARG A 81 9.94 8.77 -5.58
C ARG A 81 10.48 9.76 -6.62
N THR A 82 10.87 9.26 -7.80
CA THR A 82 11.33 10.08 -8.92
C THR A 82 10.22 11.00 -9.44
N PHE A 83 8.98 10.53 -9.47
CA PHE A 83 7.82 11.38 -9.81
C PHE A 83 7.67 12.55 -8.83
N LYS A 84 7.75 12.30 -7.51
CA LYS A 84 7.67 13.34 -6.49
C LYS A 84 8.82 14.34 -6.60
N LEU A 85 10.03 13.85 -6.89
CA LEU A 85 11.21 14.70 -7.13
C LEU A 85 10.96 15.66 -8.28
N ILE A 86 10.57 15.13 -9.45
CA ILE A 86 10.33 15.97 -10.65
C ILE A 86 9.15 16.90 -10.45
N PHE A 87 8.06 16.44 -9.83
CA PHE A 87 6.92 17.30 -9.53
C PHE A 87 7.32 18.51 -8.67
N ALA A 88 8.08 18.28 -7.59
CA ALA A 88 8.57 19.35 -6.73
C ALA A 88 9.53 20.29 -7.49
N THR A 89 10.46 19.73 -8.24
CA THR A 89 11.43 20.49 -9.05
C THR A 89 10.72 21.42 -10.04
N ILE A 90 9.76 20.89 -10.79
CA ILE A 90 9.00 21.66 -11.78
C ILE A 90 8.10 22.71 -11.14
N LEU A 91 7.50 22.40 -10.00
CA LEU A 91 6.66 23.35 -9.26
C LEU A 91 7.52 24.55 -8.79
N ILE A 92 8.67 24.29 -8.18
CA ILE A 92 9.60 25.34 -7.73
C ILE A 92 10.11 26.13 -8.93
N PHE A 93 10.51 25.43 -10.01
CA PHE A 93 10.98 26.04 -11.26
C PHE A 93 9.93 27.00 -11.85
N ASN A 94 8.68 26.53 -12.03
CA ASN A 94 7.60 27.35 -12.57
C ASN A 94 7.30 28.56 -11.71
N PHE A 95 7.21 28.37 -10.39
CA PHE A 95 6.92 29.47 -9.47
C PHE A 95 8.01 30.54 -9.57
N THR A 96 9.28 30.14 -9.56
CA THR A 96 10.43 31.06 -9.61
C THR A 96 10.52 31.75 -10.98
N MET A 97 10.37 31.00 -12.08
CA MET A 97 10.44 31.55 -13.43
C MET A 97 9.26 32.47 -13.75
N SER A 98 8.04 32.13 -13.28
CA SER A 98 6.85 32.99 -13.44
C SER A 98 7.02 34.32 -12.73
N TYR A 99 7.65 34.30 -11.53
CA TYR A 99 7.95 35.53 -10.78
C TYR A 99 9.01 36.37 -11.46
N LEU A 100 10.12 35.75 -11.94
CA LEU A 100 11.26 36.48 -12.51
C LEU A 100 10.98 37.00 -13.93
N LEU A 101 10.28 36.23 -14.74
CA LEU A 101 10.13 36.51 -16.18
C LEU A 101 8.68 36.84 -16.60
N LYS A 102 7.75 36.94 -15.65
CA LYS A 102 6.30 37.15 -15.92
C LYS A 102 5.78 36.20 -16.99
N GLY A 103 6.24 34.94 -16.96
CA GLY A 103 5.91 33.90 -17.93
C GLY A 103 4.42 33.57 -17.95
N GLY A 104 3.88 33.36 -19.14
CA GLY A 104 2.49 33.01 -19.38
C GLY A 104 2.30 31.52 -19.75
N TYR A 105 1.31 31.26 -20.61
CA TYR A 105 0.91 29.91 -21.07
C TYR A 105 2.09 29.09 -21.66
N ASP A 106 2.99 29.74 -22.39
CA ASP A 106 4.16 29.09 -23.00
C ASP A 106 5.14 28.51 -21.97
N LEU A 107 5.28 29.14 -20.78
CA LEU A 107 6.07 28.59 -19.68
C LEU A 107 5.49 27.28 -19.17
N ILE A 108 4.18 27.19 -19.00
CA ILE A 108 3.51 25.98 -18.52
C ILE A 108 3.66 24.86 -19.54
N LYS A 109 3.44 25.15 -20.83
CA LYS A 109 3.59 24.19 -21.93
C LYS A 109 5.03 23.65 -22.00
N PHE A 110 6.03 24.55 -21.96
CA PHE A 110 7.45 24.17 -21.91
C PHE A 110 7.73 23.26 -20.72
N SER A 111 7.26 23.63 -19.52
CA SER A 111 7.52 22.88 -18.30
C SER A 111 6.90 21.48 -18.30
N ILE A 112 5.76 21.28 -18.95
CA ILE A 112 5.15 19.94 -19.10
C ILE A 112 6.05 19.04 -19.95
N TYR A 113 6.53 19.53 -21.12
CA TYR A 113 7.44 18.75 -21.97
C TYR A 113 8.78 18.51 -21.29
N PHE A 114 9.34 19.53 -20.64
CA PHE A 114 10.58 19.43 -19.88
C PHE A 114 10.46 18.43 -18.72
N ALA A 115 9.36 18.47 -17.96
CA ALA A 115 9.08 17.52 -16.90
C ALA A 115 8.98 16.08 -17.43
N ALA A 116 8.23 15.87 -18.51
CA ALA A 116 8.04 14.53 -19.09
C ALA A 116 9.37 13.95 -19.60
N ALA A 117 10.14 14.75 -20.34
CA ALA A 117 11.46 14.35 -20.86
C ALA A 117 12.45 14.03 -19.72
N THR A 118 12.55 14.92 -18.73
CA THR A 118 13.43 14.72 -17.57
C THR A 118 13.01 13.48 -16.77
N TYR A 119 11.70 13.27 -16.53
CA TYR A 119 11.20 12.10 -15.84
C TYR A 119 11.56 10.80 -16.55
N ILE A 120 11.37 10.73 -17.89
CA ILE A 120 11.72 9.55 -18.68
C ILE A 120 13.23 9.29 -18.61
N CYS A 121 14.06 10.30 -18.81
CA CYS A 121 15.53 10.15 -18.75
C CYS A 121 16.00 9.70 -17.36
N LEU A 122 15.44 10.26 -16.28
CA LEU A 122 15.76 9.84 -14.92
C LEU A 122 15.33 8.41 -14.64
N ILE A 123 14.16 7.97 -15.10
CA ILE A 123 13.73 6.57 -14.95
C ILE A 123 14.67 5.60 -15.66
N LEU A 124 15.08 5.93 -16.88
CA LEU A 124 16.04 5.11 -17.62
C LEU A 124 17.39 5.05 -16.88
N SER A 125 17.88 6.18 -16.35
CA SER A 125 19.06 6.22 -15.50
C SER A 125 18.91 5.33 -14.26
N ARG A 126 17.79 5.46 -13.54
CA ARG A 126 17.46 4.64 -12.35
C ARG A 126 17.44 3.13 -12.65
N TYR A 127 16.87 2.78 -13.79
CA TYR A 127 16.86 1.37 -14.23
C TYR A 127 18.28 0.87 -14.51
N ALA A 128 19.09 1.66 -15.21
CA ALA A 128 20.49 1.32 -15.48
C ALA A 128 21.32 1.23 -14.18
N GLU A 129 21.21 2.20 -13.30
CA GLU A 129 21.88 2.23 -12.00
C GLU A 129 21.54 1.03 -11.12
N LEU A 130 20.24 0.67 -11.06
CA LEU A 130 19.79 -0.52 -10.33
C LEU A 130 20.40 -1.80 -10.91
N ASN A 131 20.44 -1.95 -12.24
CA ASN A 131 21.00 -3.13 -12.89
C ASN A 131 22.53 -3.19 -12.66
N ILE A 132 23.22 -2.08 -12.75
CA ILE A 132 24.65 -1.98 -12.44
C ILE A 132 24.92 -2.40 -11.00
N LEU A 133 24.16 -1.87 -10.03
CA LEU A 133 24.29 -2.24 -8.63
C LEU A 133 24.00 -3.72 -8.37
N LYS A 134 22.97 -4.26 -9.00
CA LYS A 134 22.63 -5.70 -8.93
C LYS A 134 23.76 -6.56 -9.47
N TYR A 135 24.31 -6.18 -10.62
CA TYR A 135 25.43 -6.88 -11.23
C TYR A 135 26.69 -6.86 -10.36
N TYR A 136 27.03 -5.70 -9.74
CA TYR A 136 28.17 -5.63 -8.81
C TYR A 136 27.96 -6.48 -7.56
N ARG A 137 26.73 -6.49 -7.01
CA ARG A 137 26.38 -7.27 -5.83
C ARG A 137 26.39 -8.78 -6.10
N SER A 138 25.87 -9.23 -7.25
CA SER A 138 25.90 -10.64 -7.62
C SER A 138 27.31 -11.20 -7.79
N ARG A 139 28.30 -10.34 -8.12
CA ARG A 139 29.73 -10.70 -8.13
C ARG A 139 30.39 -10.61 -6.75
N GLY A 140 29.60 -10.44 -5.68
CA GLY A 140 30.08 -10.38 -4.31
C GLY A 140 30.76 -9.07 -3.92
N ARG A 141 30.74 -8.04 -4.77
CA ARG A 141 31.15 -6.68 -4.42
C ARG A 141 29.98 -5.96 -3.74
N ASN A 142 30.27 -5.09 -2.77
CA ASN A 142 29.25 -4.41 -1.97
C ASN A 142 28.24 -5.41 -1.34
N SER A 143 28.73 -6.60 -0.92
CA SER A 143 27.95 -7.60 -0.18
C SER A 143 28.02 -7.31 1.32
N LYS A 144 26.95 -7.65 2.06
CA LYS A 144 26.90 -7.62 3.51
C LYS A 144 26.96 -9.02 4.07
N THR A 145 27.84 -9.24 5.03
CA THR A 145 27.95 -10.54 5.72
C THR A 145 27.00 -10.57 6.91
N VAL A 146 26.18 -11.60 6.96
CA VAL A 146 25.11 -11.79 7.94
C VAL A 146 25.39 -13.03 8.77
N LEU A 147 25.13 -12.93 10.07
CA LEU A 147 25.15 -14.01 11.03
C LEU A 147 23.77 -14.19 11.65
N PHE A 148 23.34 -15.44 11.82
CA PHE A 148 22.08 -15.76 12.50
C PHE A 148 22.32 -16.36 13.88
N ILE A 149 21.40 -16.12 14.82
CA ILE A 149 21.43 -16.70 16.18
C ILE A 149 20.02 -17.18 16.52
N GLY A 150 19.90 -18.48 16.83
CA GLY A 150 18.63 -19.15 17.13
C GLY A 150 18.30 -20.28 16.17
N ASN A 151 17.38 -21.15 16.57
CA ASN A 151 16.92 -22.33 15.83
C ASN A 151 15.42 -22.30 15.47
N ASP A 152 14.76 -21.15 15.62
CA ASP A 152 13.34 -20.98 15.29
C ASP A 152 13.10 -21.07 13.78
N PRO A 153 11.97 -21.62 13.29
CA PRO A 153 11.61 -21.65 11.88
C PRO A 153 11.68 -20.26 11.20
N ALA A 154 11.46 -19.18 11.94
CA ALA A 154 11.60 -17.81 11.43
C ALA A 154 13.02 -17.47 10.94
N VAL A 155 14.05 -18.16 11.46
CA VAL A 155 15.44 -18.03 11.02
C VAL A 155 15.59 -18.57 9.59
N ILE A 156 15.00 -19.73 9.29
CA ILE A 156 15.02 -20.32 7.95
C ILE A 156 14.25 -19.44 6.97
N GLU A 157 13.08 -18.95 7.36
CA GLU A 157 12.27 -18.05 6.52
C GLU A 157 13.06 -16.79 6.16
N MET A 158 13.73 -16.19 7.15
CA MET A 158 14.56 -15.00 6.92
C MET A 158 15.78 -15.33 6.07
N TYR A 159 16.43 -16.47 6.30
CA TYR A 159 17.53 -16.95 5.46
C TYR A 159 17.08 -17.09 4.00
N ASN A 160 16.00 -17.81 3.75
CA ASN A 160 15.46 -17.99 2.41
C ASN A 160 15.12 -16.63 1.75
N THR A 161 14.49 -15.73 2.50
CA THR A 161 14.17 -14.38 2.02
C THR A 161 15.41 -13.58 1.64
N LEU A 162 16.55 -13.74 2.34
CA LEU A 162 17.81 -13.06 2.00
C LEU A 162 18.50 -13.69 0.79
N MET A 163 18.38 -15.03 0.63
CA MET A 163 19.04 -15.80 -0.42
C MET A 163 18.22 -15.87 -1.73
N GLU A 164 16.93 -15.56 -1.68
CA GLU A 164 16.00 -15.57 -2.84
C GLU A 164 16.47 -14.67 -3.97
N ASP A 165 17.11 -13.54 -3.67
CA ASP A 165 17.69 -12.62 -4.64
C ASP A 165 19.20 -12.40 -4.40
N PRO A 166 20.10 -13.14 -5.07
CA PRO A 166 21.55 -12.95 -4.94
C PRO A 166 22.02 -11.54 -5.26
N SER A 167 21.23 -10.79 -6.07
CA SER A 167 21.53 -9.40 -6.41
C SER A 167 21.31 -8.42 -5.25
N ALA A 168 20.65 -8.85 -4.16
CA ALA A 168 20.55 -8.07 -2.93
C ALA A 168 21.92 -7.97 -2.21
N GLY A 169 22.85 -8.89 -2.53
CA GLY A 169 24.24 -8.87 -2.05
C GLY A 169 24.36 -9.20 -0.56
N TYR A 170 23.63 -10.21 -0.09
CA TYR A 170 23.82 -10.78 1.22
C TYR A 170 24.70 -12.03 1.14
N ARG A 171 25.59 -12.21 2.13
CA ARG A 171 26.39 -13.41 2.33
C ARG A 171 26.13 -13.91 3.73
N VAL A 172 25.50 -15.06 3.84
CA VAL A 172 25.24 -15.67 5.14
C VAL A 172 26.50 -16.45 5.56
N HIS A 173 27.04 -16.10 6.73
CA HIS A 173 28.21 -16.79 7.29
C HIS A 173 27.81 -18.15 7.90
N GLY A 174 26.65 -18.16 8.58
CA GLY A 174 26.10 -19.34 9.26
C GLY A 174 25.20 -18.94 10.41
N TYR A 175 24.92 -19.87 11.29
CA TYR A 175 24.12 -19.64 12.49
C TYR A 175 24.70 -20.34 13.74
N TYR A 176 24.39 -19.75 14.90
CA TYR A 176 24.61 -20.31 16.21
C TYR A 176 23.28 -20.69 16.84
N ALA A 177 23.19 -21.91 17.39
CA ALA A 177 22.00 -22.38 18.10
C ALA A 177 22.38 -23.58 18.97
N ASN A 178 21.67 -23.79 20.09
CA ASN A 178 21.92 -24.93 20.98
C ASN A 178 21.78 -26.27 20.27
N GLU A 179 20.88 -26.35 19.29
CA GLU A 179 20.68 -27.53 18.47
C GLU A 179 20.66 -27.13 16.99
N PRO A 180 21.19 -27.98 16.09
CA PRO A 180 21.12 -27.70 14.67
C PRO A 180 19.65 -27.66 14.18
N ILE A 181 19.36 -26.76 13.28
CA ILE A 181 18.02 -26.58 12.70
C ILE A 181 17.70 -27.79 11.81
N ALA A 182 16.61 -28.50 12.12
CA ALA A 182 16.10 -29.56 11.26
C ALA A 182 15.73 -29.02 9.88
N ASN A 183 16.14 -29.73 8.81
CA ASN A 183 15.91 -29.32 7.40
C ASN A 183 16.57 -27.99 6.97
N ALA A 184 17.65 -27.55 7.64
CA ALA A 184 18.42 -26.41 7.19
C ALA A 184 19.03 -26.69 5.80
N PRO A 185 19.04 -25.69 4.87
CA PRO A 185 19.76 -25.80 3.61
C PRO A 185 21.24 -26.14 3.83
N LYS A 186 21.85 -26.98 2.99
CA LYS A 186 23.26 -27.41 3.11
C LYS A 186 24.25 -26.24 3.17
N GLU A 187 23.90 -25.12 2.58
CA GLU A 187 24.71 -23.90 2.54
C GLU A 187 24.59 -23.06 3.82
N PHE A 188 23.56 -23.33 4.63
CA PHE A 188 23.32 -22.65 5.91
C PHE A 188 24.02 -23.41 7.03
N LYS A 189 25.26 -23.06 7.30
CA LYS A 189 26.17 -23.80 8.21
C LYS A 189 25.85 -23.52 9.66
N TRP A 190 25.70 -24.60 10.44
CA TRP A 190 25.74 -24.52 11.89
C TRP A 190 27.17 -24.31 12.38
N LEU A 191 27.43 -23.28 13.17
CA LEU A 191 28.75 -22.85 13.61
C LEU A 191 29.06 -23.30 15.04
N GLY A 192 28.05 -23.66 15.81
CA GLY A 192 28.17 -24.11 17.17
C GLY A 192 26.99 -23.73 18.05
N ASP A 193 27.08 -24.08 19.32
CA ASP A 193 26.08 -23.76 20.32
C ASP A 193 26.23 -22.34 20.91
N MET A 194 25.34 -21.97 21.82
CA MET A 194 25.38 -20.66 22.47
C MET A 194 26.57 -20.51 23.44
N GLU A 195 27.06 -21.61 24.01
CA GLU A 195 28.23 -21.56 24.86
C GLU A 195 29.49 -21.25 24.06
N TYR A 196 29.62 -21.88 22.88
CA TYR A 196 30.69 -21.59 21.95
C TYR A 196 30.61 -20.14 21.43
N LEU A 197 29.41 -19.62 21.09
CA LEU A 197 29.23 -18.23 20.72
C LEU A 197 29.71 -17.26 21.82
N ASN A 198 29.40 -17.56 23.10
CA ASN A 198 29.84 -16.74 24.23
C ASN A 198 31.37 -16.73 24.38
N LYS A 199 32.04 -17.87 24.16
CA LYS A 199 33.50 -17.96 24.13
C LYS A 199 34.09 -17.11 23.00
N VAL A 200 33.55 -17.26 21.80
CA VAL A 200 33.97 -16.51 20.60
C VAL A 200 33.78 -15.00 20.78
N MET A 201 32.67 -14.55 21.39
CA MET A 201 32.47 -13.15 21.71
C MET A 201 33.46 -12.60 22.73
N ALA A 202 33.79 -13.40 23.76
CA ALA A 202 34.77 -13.01 24.79
C ALA A 202 36.19 -12.91 24.21
N GLU A 203 36.59 -13.84 23.36
CA GLU A 203 37.88 -13.85 22.67
C GLU A 203 38.03 -12.69 21.68
N SER A 204 36.94 -12.33 20.99
CA SER A 204 36.92 -11.17 20.06
C SER A 204 37.16 -9.83 20.76
N ILE A 205 36.78 -9.71 22.04
CA ILE A 205 37.07 -8.53 22.88
C ILE A 205 38.56 -8.42 23.19
N ASN A 206 39.27 -9.54 23.28
CA ASN A 206 40.68 -9.61 23.64
C ASN A 206 41.63 -9.61 22.43
N ASN A 207 41.16 -9.27 21.21
CA ASN A 207 41.96 -9.27 19.97
C ASN A 207 42.63 -10.61 19.60
N THR A 208 42.19 -11.73 20.14
CA THR A 208 42.65 -13.06 19.76
C THR A 208 41.89 -13.56 18.53
N ILE A 209 42.60 -13.93 17.48
CA ILE A 209 42.24 -14.01 16.07
C ILE A 209 41.28 -15.17 15.69
N ASN A 210 40.63 -15.86 16.59
CA ASN A 210 39.77 -17.00 16.27
C ASN A 210 38.26 -16.76 16.56
N GLY A 211 37.87 -15.51 16.74
CA GLY A 211 36.51 -15.13 17.06
C GLY A 211 35.58 -14.97 15.83
N ILE A 212 34.52 -14.27 16.04
CA ILE A 212 33.57 -13.88 14.95
C ILE A 212 34.38 -13.21 13.84
N PRO A 213 34.20 -13.62 12.56
CA PRO A 213 34.94 -13.02 11.46
C PRO A 213 34.78 -11.49 11.44
N ASN A 214 35.90 -10.78 11.34
CA ASN A 214 35.95 -9.30 11.36
C ASN A 214 35.10 -8.60 10.28
N ASN A 215 34.41 -9.36 9.43
CA ASN A 215 33.60 -8.88 8.32
C ASN A 215 32.08 -9.05 8.51
N ILE A 216 31.60 -9.48 9.70
CA ILE A 216 30.15 -9.54 9.98
C ILE A 216 29.64 -8.12 10.18
N GLU A 217 28.62 -7.76 9.42
CA GLU A 217 28.01 -6.44 9.43
C GLU A 217 26.61 -6.43 10.05
N GLU A 218 25.90 -7.55 9.97
CA GLU A 218 24.53 -7.68 10.46
C GLU A 218 24.35 -9.00 11.23
N VAL A 219 23.66 -8.95 12.37
CA VAL A 219 23.30 -10.10 13.18
C VAL A 219 21.77 -10.15 13.29
N PHE A 220 21.19 -11.29 12.92
CA PHE A 220 19.78 -11.59 13.11
C PHE A 220 19.60 -12.56 14.25
N CYS A 221 19.01 -12.12 15.35
CA CYS A 221 18.80 -12.91 16.55
C CYS A 221 17.32 -13.30 16.70
N CYS A 222 17.06 -14.60 16.82
CA CYS A 222 15.73 -15.18 17.03
C CYS A 222 15.78 -16.11 18.26
N LEU A 223 16.01 -15.54 19.43
CA LEU A 223 15.96 -16.24 20.71
C LEU A 223 14.64 -15.95 21.43
N SER A 224 14.18 -16.88 22.29
CA SER A 224 13.05 -16.63 23.18
C SER A 224 13.34 -15.49 24.14
N HIS A 225 12.32 -14.78 24.58
CA HIS A 225 12.42 -13.76 25.65
C HIS A 225 12.95 -14.34 26.98
N ASP A 226 12.84 -15.66 27.18
CA ASP A 226 13.44 -16.35 28.35
C ASP A 226 14.96 -16.19 28.38
N PHE A 227 15.58 -15.97 27.22
CA PHE A 227 17.02 -15.72 27.06
C PHE A 227 17.33 -14.21 26.97
N SER A 228 16.60 -13.38 27.68
CA SER A 228 16.77 -11.93 27.63
C SER A 228 18.17 -11.45 27.95
N ASN A 229 18.84 -12.09 28.89
CA ASN A 229 20.23 -11.76 29.26
C ASN A 229 21.21 -12.03 28.11
N GLU A 230 21.05 -13.15 27.40
CA GLU A 230 21.84 -13.50 26.22
C GLU A 230 21.57 -12.51 25.08
N ILE A 231 20.32 -12.19 24.82
CA ILE A 231 19.95 -11.21 23.80
C ILE A 231 20.60 -9.84 24.07
N VAL A 232 20.58 -9.40 25.34
CA VAL A 232 21.19 -8.12 25.72
C VAL A 232 22.72 -8.20 25.57
N ARG A 233 23.37 -9.31 25.93
CA ARG A 233 24.82 -9.50 25.70
C ARG A 233 25.21 -9.45 24.25
N ILE A 234 24.44 -10.14 23.37
CA ILE A 234 24.67 -10.15 21.93
C ILE A 234 24.51 -8.74 21.38
N MET A 235 23.44 -8.03 21.79
CA MET A 235 23.19 -6.64 21.40
C MET A 235 24.36 -5.73 21.80
N GLN A 236 24.81 -5.80 23.05
CA GLN A 236 25.95 -5.02 23.54
C GLN A 236 27.25 -5.35 22.80
N PHE A 237 27.47 -6.63 22.46
CA PHE A 237 28.59 -7.04 21.64
C PHE A 237 28.51 -6.43 20.23
N CYS A 238 27.35 -6.46 19.61
CA CYS A 238 27.11 -5.85 18.30
C CYS A 238 27.38 -4.34 18.34
N ASP A 239 26.89 -3.64 19.35
CA ASP A 239 27.10 -2.19 19.53
C ASP A 239 28.61 -1.85 19.68
N LYS A 240 29.35 -2.62 20.47
CA LYS A 240 30.82 -2.44 20.65
C LYS A 240 31.61 -2.66 19.37
N ASN A 241 31.15 -3.55 18.50
CA ASN A 241 31.85 -3.94 17.28
C ASN A 241 31.27 -3.26 16.01
N VAL A 242 30.33 -2.32 16.18
CA VAL A 242 29.66 -1.60 15.07
C VAL A 242 28.96 -2.56 14.11
N ILE A 243 28.31 -3.59 14.65
CA ILE A 243 27.50 -4.58 13.94
C ILE A 243 26.03 -4.20 14.12
N HIS A 244 25.24 -4.22 13.05
CA HIS A 244 23.81 -3.96 13.15
C HIS A 244 23.09 -5.17 13.73
N PHE A 245 22.41 -4.98 14.84
CA PHE A 245 21.61 -6.02 15.49
C PHE A 245 20.14 -5.91 15.08
N TYR A 246 19.56 -7.05 14.68
CA TYR A 246 18.15 -7.19 14.36
C TYR A 246 17.55 -8.33 15.18
N TYR A 247 16.45 -8.05 15.86
CA TYR A 247 15.71 -9.08 16.59
C TYR A 247 14.55 -9.59 15.72
N ILE A 248 14.47 -10.91 15.54
CA ILE A 248 13.37 -11.60 14.86
C ILE A 248 12.48 -12.18 15.97
N PRO A 249 11.21 -11.74 16.07
CA PRO A 249 10.28 -12.34 17.02
C PRO A 249 10.03 -13.81 16.65
N ARG A 250 10.01 -14.70 17.65
CA ARG A 250 9.66 -16.12 17.43
C ARG A 250 8.22 -16.26 16.92
N GLN A 251 8.01 -17.27 16.11
CA GLN A 251 6.66 -17.64 15.70
C GLN A 251 5.93 -18.35 16.85
N PHE A 252 4.64 -18.08 17.01
CA PHE A 252 3.82 -18.72 18.03
C PHE A 252 3.32 -20.09 17.53
N GLY A 253 4.06 -21.17 17.83
CA GLY A 253 3.70 -22.54 17.46
C GLY A 253 3.59 -22.75 15.95
N GLU A 254 2.70 -23.65 15.53
CA GLU A 254 2.42 -23.95 14.12
C GLU A 254 1.67 -22.82 13.37
N TYR A 255 1.22 -21.81 14.10
CA TYR A 255 0.51 -20.66 13.51
C TYR A 255 1.51 -19.62 13.04
N SER A 256 1.65 -19.47 11.73
CA SER A 256 2.33 -18.34 11.10
C SER A 256 1.52 -17.06 11.35
N LEU A 257 1.69 -16.46 12.52
CA LEU A 257 1.09 -15.17 12.85
C LEU A 257 1.94 -14.08 12.22
N HIS A 258 1.48 -13.53 11.11
CA HIS A 258 2.06 -12.30 10.56
C HIS A 258 1.70 -11.14 11.49
N LEU A 259 2.66 -10.75 12.33
CA LEU A 259 2.50 -9.60 13.22
C LEU A 259 3.14 -8.36 12.58
N ASP A 260 2.31 -7.37 12.31
CA ASP A 260 2.80 -6.06 11.83
C ASP A 260 3.23 -5.18 13.02
N PRO A 261 4.49 -4.70 13.04
CA PRO A 261 4.93 -3.78 14.08
C PRO A 261 4.30 -2.40 13.88
N GLN A 262 3.74 -1.84 14.92
CA GLN A 262 3.18 -0.49 14.95
C GLN A 262 3.79 0.31 16.10
N LEU A 263 3.99 1.62 15.90
CA LEU A 263 4.37 2.55 16.95
C LEU A 263 3.11 3.09 17.62
N TYR A 264 2.90 2.74 18.88
CA TYR A 264 1.81 3.24 19.70
C TYR A 264 2.37 4.03 20.88
N LEU A 265 2.14 5.34 20.88
CA LEU A 265 2.67 6.27 21.90
C LEU A 265 4.21 6.15 22.12
N GLY A 266 4.96 5.96 21.02
CA GLY A 266 6.41 5.79 21.07
C GLY A 266 6.91 4.39 21.46
N LYS A 267 6.00 3.44 21.75
CA LYS A 267 6.32 2.04 22.02
C LYS A 267 5.99 1.18 20.82
N SER A 268 6.87 0.22 20.50
CA SER A 268 6.60 -0.78 19.46
C SER A 268 5.60 -1.80 19.98
N VAL A 269 4.47 -1.93 19.32
CA VAL A 269 3.46 -2.96 19.56
C VAL A 269 3.28 -3.78 18.30
N PHE A 270 2.91 -5.05 18.46
CA PHE A 270 2.65 -5.95 17.35
C PHE A 270 1.15 -6.17 17.22
N THR A 271 0.64 -6.06 16.00
CA THR A 271 -0.76 -6.35 15.69
C THR A 271 -0.86 -7.50 14.69
N ASN A 272 -1.91 -8.30 14.82
CA ASN A 272 -2.21 -9.41 13.89
C ASN A 272 -2.85 -8.94 12.58
N ARG A 273 -2.97 -7.61 12.37
CA ARG A 273 -3.68 -7.09 11.20
C ARG A 273 -3.13 -5.78 10.71
N ARG A 274 -2.98 -5.71 9.42
CA ARG A 274 -2.64 -4.47 8.72
C ARG A 274 -3.90 -3.70 8.38
N GLU A 275 -4.01 -2.47 8.84
CA GLU A 275 -5.14 -1.59 8.57
C GLU A 275 -4.67 -0.26 7.92
N PRO A 276 -4.50 -0.20 6.60
CA PRO A 276 -4.09 1.03 5.92
C PRO A 276 -5.02 2.21 6.19
N LEU A 277 -6.33 1.96 6.40
CA LEU A 277 -7.33 2.98 6.72
C LEU A 277 -7.27 3.47 8.17
N ALA A 278 -6.49 2.84 9.06
CA ALA A 278 -6.19 3.39 10.38
C ALA A 278 -5.35 4.67 10.30
N LYS A 279 -4.55 4.83 9.24
CA LYS A 279 -3.74 6.04 8.98
C LYS A 279 -4.64 7.21 8.58
N LEU A 280 -4.52 8.34 9.30
CA LEU A 280 -5.34 9.54 9.09
C LEU A 280 -5.31 10.03 7.63
N GLY A 281 -4.12 10.11 7.00
CA GLY A 281 -3.97 10.54 5.61
C GLY A 281 -4.80 9.72 4.63
N ASN A 282 -4.80 8.39 4.79
CA ASN A 282 -5.58 7.48 3.95
C ASN A 282 -7.09 7.68 4.15
N ARG A 283 -7.53 7.85 5.40
CA ARG A 283 -8.94 8.16 5.71
C ARG A 283 -9.40 9.47 5.09
N VAL A 284 -8.55 10.51 5.16
CA VAL A 284 -8.87 11.81 4.57
C VAL A 284 -8.99 11.71 3.04
N ILE A 285 -8.02 11.08 2.37
CA ILE A 285 -8.06 10.88 0.91
C ILE A 285 -9.32 10.14 0.51
N LYS A 286 -9.61 9.01 1.18
CA LYS A 286 -10.82 8.22 0.91
C LYS A 286 -12.09 9.04 1.14
N ARG A 287 -12.16 9.79 2.22
CA ARG A 287 -13.35 10.60 2.55
C ARG A 287 -13.58 11.75 1.57
N CYS A 288 -12.52 12.44 1.16
CA CYS A 288 -12.62 13.49 0.13
C CYS A 288 -13.12 12.92 -1.20
N PHE A 289 -12.60 11.76 -1.61
CA PHE A 289 -13.05 11.07 -2.80
C PHE A 289 -14.53 10.65 -2.69
N ASP A 290 -14.93 10.02 -1.58
CA ASP A 290 -16.30 9.62 -1.31
C ASP A 290 -17.28 10.82 -1.40
N ILE A 291 -16.93 11.95 -0.80
CA ILE A 291 -17.75 13.17 -0.84
C ILE A 291 -17.83 13.71 -2.28
N ALA A 292 -16.71 13.86 -2.96
CA ALA A 292 -16.66 14.44 -4.30
C ALA A 292 -17.53 13.65 -5.30
N VAL A 293 -17.31 12.32 -5.36
CA VAL A 293 -18.04 11.44 -6.29
C VAL A 293 -19.53 11.36 -5.91
N SER A 294 -19.84 11.20 -4.62
CA SER A 294 -21.23 11.10 -4.17
C SER A 294 -22.01 12.41 -4.39
N SER A 295 -21.36 13.57 -4.23
CA SER A 295 -21.96 14.86 -4.51
C SER A 295 -22.35 14.99 -6.00
N ILE A 296 -21.43 14.61 -6.90
CA ILE A 296 -21.69 14.62 -8.34
C ILE A 296 -22.86 13.71 -8.68
N ILE A 297 -22.87 12.47 -8.18
CA ILE A 297 -23.94 11.50 -8.45
C ILE A 297 -25.28 11.98 -7.87
N CYS A 298 -25.30 12.51 -6.64
CA CYS A 298 -26.52 13.05 -6.05
C CYS A 298 -27.07 14.24 -6.84
N LEU A 299 -26.22 15.14 -7.33
CA LEU A 299 -26.64 16.26 -8.19
C LEU A 299 -27.21 15.77 -9.52
N CYS A 300 -26.63 14.75 -10.14
CA CYS A 300 -27.14 14.14 -11.37
C CYS A 300 -28.51 13.46 -11.17
N ILE A 301 -28.74 12.86 -10.00
CA ILE A 301 -29.99 12.13 -9.71
C ILE A 301 -31.11 13.09 -9.29
N LEU A 302 -30.79 14.23 -8.70
CA LEU A 302 -31.74 15.17 -8.12
C LEU A 302 -32.90 15.54 -9.08
N PRO A 303 -32.67 15.83 -10.38
CA PRO A 303 -33.75 16.13 -11.34
C PRO A 303 -34.70 14.94 -11.59
N PHE A 304 -34.21 13.71 -11.44
CA PHE A 304 -35.00 12.49 -11.70
C PHE A 304 -35.80 12.04 -10.48
N LEU A 305 -35.47 12.52 -9.27
CA LEU A 305 -36.13 12.11 -8.03
C LEU A 305 -37.65 12.29 -8.06
N PRO A 306 -38.22 13.43 -8.55
CA PRO A 306 -39.67 13.60 -8.62
C PRO A 306 -40.35 12.57 -9.55
N ILE A 307 -39.72 12.28 -10.70
CA ILE A 307 -40.24 11.32 -11.68
C ILE A 307 -40.26 9.91 -11.07
N ILE A 308 -39.14 9.47 -10.49
CA ILE A 308 -39.01 8.18 -9.81
C ILE A 308 -40.05 8.08 -8.67
N ALA A 309 -40.19 9.14 -7.88
CA ALA A 309 -41.14 9.21 -6.78
C ALA A 309 -42.59 9.03 -7.22
N ILE A 310 -42.98 9.70 -8.31
CA ILE A 310 -44.35 9.61 -8.89
C ILE A 310 -44.60 8.18 -9.36
N ILE A 311 -43.68 7.57 -10.13
CA ILE A 311 -43.85 6.21 -10.66
C ILE A 311 -43.98 5.18 -9.52
N ILE A 312 -43.12 5.29 -8.46
CA ILE A 312 -43.19 4.41 -7.30
C ILE A 312 -44.57 4.56 -6.61
N LYS A 313 -45.05 5.79 -6.40
CA LYS A 313 -46.35 6.01 -5.73
C LYS A 313 -47.54 5.50 -6.52
N ILE A 314 -47.53 5.63 -7.86
CA ILE A 314 -48.58 5.10 -8.72
C ILE A 314 -48.64 3.58 -8.66
N GLN A 315 -47.49 2.89 -8.72
CA GLN A 315 -47.45 1.41 -8.73
C GLN A 315 -47.60 0.77 -7.35
N SER A 316 -47.19 1.49 -6.30
CA SER A 316 -47.29 0.99 -4.94
C SER A 316 -47.51 2.16 -3.96
N PRO A 317 -48.69 2.32 -3.36
CA PRO A 317 -48.93 3.33 -2.33
C PRO A 317 -48.02 3.18 -1.13
N GLY A 318 -47.50 4.30 -0.57
CA GLY A 318 -46.65 4.31 0.61
C GLY A 318 -45.36 5.16 0.44
N PRO A 319 -44.33 4.96 1.28
CA PRO A 319 -43.09 5.74 1.27
C PRO A 319 -42.28 5.49 -0.01
N ILE A 320 -41.56 6.51 -0.50
CA ILE A 320 -40.70 6.43 -1.68
C ILE A 320 -39.39 5.71 -1.34
N PHE A 321 -38.83 6.03 -0.18
CA PHE A 321 -37.61 5.42 0.31
C PHE A 321 -37.89 4.24 1.23
N PHE A 322 -37.18 3.17 1.01
CA PHE A 322 -37.05 2.04 1.93
C PHE A 322 -35.84 2.31 2.82
N ARG A 323 -36.03 2.11 4.11
CA ARG A 323 -34.98 2.24 5.14
C ARG A 323 -34.84 0.92 5.87
N GLN A 324 -33.62 0.44 5.98
CA GLN A 324 -33.33 -0.81 6.67
C GLN A 324 -32.10 -0.65 7.58
N ALA A 325 -32.21 -1.08 8.82
CA ALA A 325 -31.09 -1.10 9.75
C ALA A 325 -30.02 -2.10 9.29
N ARG A 326 -28.78 -1.64 9.20
CA ARG A 326 -27.62 -2.43 8.79
C ARG A 326 -26.45 -2.19 9.70
N THR A 327 -25.55 -3.19 9.80
CA THR A 327 -24.31 -3.07 10.57
C THR A 327 -23.26 -2.29 9.75
N GLY A 328 -22.71 -1.26 10.36
CA GLY A 328 -21.69 -0.35 9.78
C GLY A 328 -20.34 -0.42 10.48
N LEU A 329 -19.59 0.68 10.41
CA LEU A 329 -18.26 0.81 11.01
C LEU A 329 -18.31 0.52 12.52
N ASN A 330 -17.33 -0.28 12.99
CA ASN A 330 -17.18 -0.69 14.39
C ASN A 330 -18.44 -1.37 15.00
N GLY A 331 -19.26 -2.02 14.15
CA GLY A 331 -20.47 -2.68 14.59
C GLY A 331 -21.66 -1.74 14.84
N ASN A 332 -21.51 -0.43 14.66
CA ASN A 332 -22.59 0.53 14.83
C ASN A 332 -23.70 0.33 13.77
N THR A 333 -24.94 0.47 14.17
CA THR A 333 -26.07 0.35 13.25
C THR A 333 -26.35 1.68 12.54
N PHE A 334 -26.74 1.60 11.28
CA PHE A 334 -27.17 2.77 10.50
C PHE A 334 -28.37 2.41 9.62
N GLN A 335 -29.11 3.42 9.16
CA GLN A 335 -30.24 3.26 8.25
C GLN A 335 -29.77 3.31 6.81
N CYS A 336 -29.72 2.16 6.15
CA CYS A 336 -29.39 2.06 4.73
C CYS A 336 -30.59 2.50 3.88
N LEU A 337 -30.37 3.47 3.00
CA LEU A 337 -31.41 4.06 2.16
C LEU A 337 -31.44 3.36 0.79
N LYS A 338 -32.66 3.03 0.31
CA LYS A 338 -32.92 2.56 -1.06
C LYS A 338 -34.20 3.17 -1.60
N PHE A 339 -34.39 3.18 -2.91
CA PHE A 339 -35.73 3.34 -3.45
C PHE A 339 -36.54 2.08 -3.14
N ARG A 340 -37.81 2.29 -2.80
CA ARG A 340 -38.71 1.16 -2.60
C ARG A 340 -39.00 0.47 -3.94
N SER A 341 -38.65 -0.78 -4.04
CA SER A 341 -38.79 -1.65 -5.22
C SER A 341 -39.76 -2.81 -5.02
N MET A 342 -40.36 -2.90 -3.83
CA MET A 342 -41.32 -3.93 -3.43
C MET A 342 -42.53 -3.32 -2.73
N HIS A 343 -43.67 -3.99 -2.79
CA HIS A 343 -44.83 -3.63 -1.99
C HIS A 343 -44.50 -3.64 -0.50
N VAL A 344 -45.17 -2.79 0.27
CA VAL A 344 -45.00 -2.73 1.72
C VAL A 344 -45.40 -4.08 2.32
N ASN A 345 -44.48 -4.67 3.05
CA ASN A 345 -44.71 -5.99 3.73
C ASN A 345 -44.01 -5.98 5.09
N LYS A 346 -44.46 -6.94 5.97
CA LYS A 346 -43.93 -7.08 7.32
C LYS A 346 -42.60 -7.87 7.39
N GLU A 347 -42.22 -8.54 6.32
CA GLU A 347 -41.06 -9.44 6.27
C GLU A 347 -39.78 -8.75 5.71
N ALA A 348 -39.85 -7.43 5.52
CA ALA A 348 -38.78 -6.67 4.87
C ALA A 348 -37.43 -6.74 5.61
N ASP A 349 -37.46 -6.95 6.93
CA ASP A 349 -36.24 -6.98 7.77
C ASP A 349 -35.69 -8.38 8.02
N THR A 350 -36.48 -9.45 7.71
CA THR A 350 -36.14 -10.85 8.00
C THR A 350 -35.92 -11.68 6.74
N ALA A 351 -36.75 -11.49 5.70
CA ALA A 351 -36.69 -12.27 4.48
C ALA A 351 -35.80 -11.67 3.41
N GLN A 352 -34.78 -12.42 3.00
CA GLN A 352 -33.92 -12.04 1.87
C GLN A 352 -34.73 -12.04 0.56
N ALA A 353 -34.53 -11.05 -0.30
CA ALA A 353 -35.20 -10.98 -1.60
C ALA A 353 -34.64 -12.05 -2.55
N THR A 354 -35.49 -12.77 -3.23
CA THR A 354 -35.20 -13.78 -4.24
C THR A 354 -35.29 -13.23 -5.67
N GLU A 355 -34.80 -13.98 -6.65
CA GLU A 355 -34.79 -13.57 -8.05
C GLU A 355 -36.19 -13.29 -8.59
N ASN A 356 -37.16 -14.21 -8.35
CA ASN A 356 -38.54 -14.09 -8.78
C ASN A 356 -39.52 -13.76 -7.62
N ASP A 357 -39.09 -12.78 -6.79
CA ASP A 357 -39.84 -12.40 -5.61
C ASP A 357 -41.21 -11.75 -5.99
N PRO A 358 -42.33 -12.30 -5.58
CA PRO A 358 -43.67 -11.80 -5.93
C PRO A 358 -43.97 -10.41 -5.33
N ARG A 359 -43.19 -9.96 -4.36
CA ARG A 359 -43.37 -8.64 -3.74
C ARG A 359 -42.93 -7.50 -4.63
N LYS A 360 -42.23 -7.77 -5.75
CA LYS A 360 -41.71 -6.71 -6.69
C LYS A 360 -42.88 -6.18 -7.55
N PHE A 361 -42.95 -4.85 -7.68
CA PHE A 361 -43.77 -4.21 -8.71
C PHE A 361 -42.95 -3.99 -9.99
N ALA A 362 -43.61 -3.72 -11.13
CA ALA A 362 -42.96 -3.70 -12.44
C ALA A 362 -41.76 -2.72 -12.53
N PHE A 363 -41.94 -1.48 -12.11
CA PHE A 363 -40.86 -0.48 -12.08
C PHE A 363 -39.81 -0.84 -11.02
N GLY A 364 -40.22 -1.43 -9.89
CA GLY A 364 -39.32 -1.94 -8.87
C GLY A 364 -38.37 -3.04 -9.40
N ASN A 365 -38.90 -3.93 -10.24
CA ASN A 365 -38.09 -4.95 -10.91
C ASN A 365 -37.06 -4.33 -11.87
N PHE A 366 -37.46 -3.31 -12.65
CA PHE A 366 -36.56 -2.56 -13.51
C PHE A 366 -35.45 -1.87 -12.69
N MET A 367 -35.82 -1.17 -11.61
CA MET A 367 -34.84 -0.49 -10.75
C MET A 367 -33.81 -1.45 -10.16
N ARG A 368 -34.23 -2.65 -9.74
CA ARG A 368 -33.31 -3.68 -9.20
C ARG A 368 -32.38 -4.23 -10.25
N LYS A 369 -32.87 -4.54 -11.46
CA LYS A 369 -32.04 -5.00 -12.58
C LYS A 369 -31.00 -3.97 -13.02
N SER A 370 -31.34 -2.68 -12.93
CA SER A 370 -30.43 -1.58 -13.25
C SER A 370 -29.64 -1.04 -12.05
N ASN A 371 -29.85 -1.58 -10.86
CA ASN A 371 -29.29 -1.11 -9.59
C ASN A 371 -29.65 0.36 -9.22
N ILE A 372 -30.64 0.94 -9.88
CA ILE A 372 -31.11 2.29 -9.59
C ILE A 372 -31.71 2.38 -8.17
N ASP A 373 -32.28 1.28 -7.67
CA ASP A 373 -32.82 1.22 -6.30
C ASP A 373 -31.76 1.50 -5.23
N GLU A 374 -30.49 1.29 -5.51
CA GLU A 374 -29.37 1.53 -4.56
C GLU A 374 -28.84 2.98 -4.60
N PHE A 375 -29.25 3.83 -5.54
CA PHE A 375 -28.76 5.22 -5.64
C PHE A 375 -28.96 6.07 -4.36
N PRO A 376 -30.03 5.93 -3.58
CA PRO A 376 -30.15 6.67 -2.32
C PRO A 376 -29.05 6.37 -1.30
N GLN A 377 -28.27 5.29 -1.47
CA GLN A 377 -27.12 5.00 -0.61
C GLN A 377 -26.02 6.07 -0.76
N PHE A 378 -25.95 6.82 -1.88
CA PHE A 378 -25.02 7.93 -2.00
C PHE A 378 -25.32 9.06 -0.98
N PHE A 379 -26.55 9.21 -0.49
CA PHE A 379 -26.84 10.07 0.65
C PHE A 379 -26.26 9.51 1.95
N ASN A 380 -26.25 8.18 2.14
CA ASN A 380 -25.54 7.58 3.28
C ASN A 380 -24.03 7.80 3.18
N VAL A 381 -23.44 7.79 1.98
CA VAL A 381 -22.04 8.12 1.78
C VAL A 381 -21.76 9.57 2.14
N LEU A 382 -22.58 10.53 1.68
CA LEU A 382 -22.43 11.95 2.03
C LEU A 382 -22.56 12.18 3.52
N LYS A 383 -23.51 11.54 4.17
CA LYS A 383 -23.70 11.59 5.63
C LYS A 383 -22.49 10.99 6.39
N GLY A 384 -21.82 10.00 5.79
CA GLY A 384 -20.65 9.35 6.37
C GLY A 384 -20.92 7.98 6.99
N ASP A 385 -22.12 7.44 6.87
CA ASP A 385 -22.49 6.10 7.32
C ASP A 385 -21.85 5.03 6.42
N MET A 386 -21.67 5.34 5.12
CA MET A 386 -21.13 4.45 4.11
C MET A 386 -19.93 5.08 3.38
N SER A 387 -19.31 4.29 2.52
CA SER A 387 -18.31 4.67 1.52
C SER A 387 -18.76 4.18 0.14
N ILE A 388 -18.20 4.71 -0.93
CA ILE A 388 -18.45 4.18 -2.28
C ILE A 388 -17.94 2.74 -2.37
N VAL A 389 -16.71 2.50 -1.89
CA VAL A 389 -16.07 1.19 -1.90
C VAL A 389 -15.86 0.69 -0.48
N GLY A 390 -16.28 -0.54 -0.21
CA GLY A 390 -16.14 -1.19 1.09
C GLY A 390 -16.89 -2.53 1.16
N PRO A 391 -16.84 -3.26 2.28
CA PRO A 391 -17.65 -4.45 2.50
C PRO A 391 -19.14 -4.15 2.35
N ARG A 392 -19.90 -5.03 1.66
CA ARG A 392 -21.34 -4.83 1.50
C ARG A 392 -22.07 -4.89 2.86
N PRO A 393 -22.92 -3.90 3.23
CA PRO A 393 -23.59 -3.90 4.52
C PRO A 393 -24.62 -5.04 4.62
N HIS A 394 -24.55 -5.84 5.68
CA HIS A 394 -25.50 -6.92 5.96
C HIS A 394 -26.64 -6.46 6.88
N MET A 395 -27.77 -7.16 6.81
CA MET A 395 -28.87 -7.01 7.77
C MET A 395 -28.41 -7.40 9.17
N LEU A 396 -29.02 -6.84 10.21
CA LEU A 396 -28.66 -7.14 11.61
C LEU A 396 -28.76 -8.62 11.90
N HIS A 397 -29.86 -9.26 11.46
CA HIS A 397 -30.07 -10.68 11.60
C HIS A 397 -28.93 -11.53 10.99
N HIS A 398 -28.44 -11.16 9.79
CA HIS A 398 -27.29 -11.85 9.19
C HIS A 398 -26.01 -11.64 10.01
N THR A 399 -25.84 -10.47 10.63
CA THR A 399 -24.67 -10.21 11.48
C THR A 399 -24.69 -11.07 12.73
N GLU A 400 -25.86 -11.25 13.35
CA GLU A 400 -26.04 -12.13 14.52
C GLU A 400 -25.76 -13.60 14.17
N VAL A 401 -26.39 -14.10 13.11
CA VAL A 401 -26.26 -15.52 12.70
C VAL A 401 -24.83 -15.84 12.28
N TYR A 402 -24.28 -15.10 11.30
CA TYR A 402 -22.95 -15.41 10.77
C TYR A 402 -21.81 -14.98 11.70
N GLY A 403 -22.04 -14.00 12.56
CA GLY A 403 -21.08 -13.59 13.58
C GLY A 403 -20.81 -14.65 14.64
N SER A 404 -21.76 -15.56 14.88
CA SER A 404 -21.60 -16.70 15.80
C SER A 404 -20.96 -17.94 15.13
N ILE A 405 -21.05 -18.06 13.80
CA ILE A 405 -20.61 -19.26 13.05
C ILE A 405 -19.22 -19.05 12.43
N ILE A 406 -18.88 -17.82 12.01
CA ILE A 406 -17.64 -17.52 11.27
C ILE A 406 -16.72 -16.66 12.14
N ASP A 407 -15.62 -17.22 12.60
CA ASP A 407 -14.70 -16.60 13.57
C ASP A 407 -14.24 -15.17 13.21
N LYS A 408 -14.04 -14.88 11.95
CA LYS A 408 -13.53 -13.56 11.49
C LYS A 408 -14.62 -12.66 10.90
N TYR A 409 -15.90 -13.01 11.08
CA TYR A 409 -17.02 -12.28 10.48
C TYR A 409 -17.01 -10.79 10.86
N MET A 410 -16.80 -10.49 12.14
CA MET A 410 -16.88 -9.11 12.67
C MET A 410 -15.76 -8.19 12.15
N VAL A 411 -14.68 -8.75 11.64
CA VAL A 411 -13.54 -8.00 11.09
C VAL A 411 -13.93 -7.09 9.93
N ARG A 412 -14.92 -7.48 9.15
CA ARG A 412 -15.44 -6.70 8.03
C ARG A 412 -15.98 -5.31 8.46
N HIS A 413 -16.31 -5.15 9.73
CA HIS A 413 -16.82 -3.89 10.28
C HIS A 413 -15.70 -2.91 10.73
N PHE A 414 -14.42 -3.24 10.53
CA PHE A 414 -13.30 -2.31 10.76
C PHE A 414 -13.18 -1.26 9.65
N SER A 415 -13.96 -1.38 8.59
CA SER A 415 -14.10 -0.34 7.58
C SER A 415 -15.57 0.03 7.37
N LYS A 416 -15.82 1.23 6.81
CA LYS A 416 -17.17 1.63 6.44
C LYS A 416 -17.71 0.69 5.36
N PRO A 417 -19.00 0.32 5.45
CA PRO A 417 -19.64 -0.46 4.39
C PRO A 417 -19.67 0.32 3.08
N GLY A 418 -19.57 -0.40 1.95
CA GLY A 418 -19.55 0.18 0.62
C GLY A 418 -20.81 -0.08 -0.19
N ILE A 419 -21.08 0.79 -1.17
CA ILE A 419 -22.07 0.55 -2.24
C ILE A 419 -21.56 -0.60 -3.11
N THR A 420 -20.28 -0.59 -3.45
CA THR A 420 -19.56 -1.68 -4.10
C THR A 420 -18.37 -2.13 -3.26
N GLY A 421 -17.79 -3.31 -3.56
CA GLY A 421 -16.67 -3.85 -2.81
C GLY A 421 -15.95 -4.99 -3.52
N TRP A 422 -14.77 -5.35 -3.01
CA TRP A 422 -13.93 -6.36 -3.61
C TRP A 422 -14.64 -7.72 -3.75
N ALA A 423 -15.35 -8.18 -2.72
CA ALA A 423 -16.13 -9.40 -2.78
C ALA A 423 -17.18 -9.38 -3.91
N GLN A 424 -17.84 -8.23 -4.12
CA GLN A 424 -18.86 -8.08 -5.15
C GLN A 424 -18.29 -8.19 -6.56
N VAL A 425 -17.16 -7.52 -6.84
CA VAL A 425 -16.54 -7.52 -8.18
C VAL A 425 -15.75 -8.78 -8.49
N THR A 426 -15.52 -9.65 -7.48
CA THR A 426 -14.85 -10.94 -7.62
C THR A 426 -15.83 -12.13 -7.59
N GLY A 427 -17.13 -11.91 -7.87
CA GLY A 427 -18.12 -12.96 -8.08
C GLY A 427 -18.97 -13.33 -6.86
N PHE A 428 -18.81 -12.65 -5.71
CA PHE A 428 -19.58 -12.95 -4.47
C PHE A 428 -20.61 -11.86 -4.17
N ARG A 429 -21.38 -11.43 -5.20
CA ARG A 429 -22.37 -10.36 -5.10
C ARG A 429 -23.75 -10.86 -4.68
N GLY A 430 -24.18 -12.00 -5.19
CA GLY A 430 -25.54 -12.51 -5.12
C GLY A 430 -25.96 -13.06 -3.75
N GLU A 431 -27.05 -13.82 -3.74
CA GLU A 431 -27.54 -14.58 -2.62
C GLU A 431 -26.49 -15.61 -2.17
N THR A 432 -26.29 -15.74 -0.86
CA THR A 432 -25.42 -16.78 -0.29
C THR A 432 -26.31 -17.93 0.18
N LYS A 433 -26.34 -19.00 -0.58
CA LYS A 433 -27.15 -20.21 -0.27
C LYS A 433 -26.39 -21.13 0.67
N GLU A 434 -25.08 -21.17 0.60
CA GLU A 434 -24.22 -22.05 1.38
C GLU A 434 -23.22 -21.27 2.23
N LEU A 435 -22.82 -21.84 3.35
CA LEU A 435 -21.93 -21.21 4.32
C LEU A 435 -20.58 -20.83 3.70
N TRP A 436 -20.00 -21.71 2.88
CA TRP A 436 -18.71 -21.44 2.23
C TRP A 436 -18.71 -20.19 1.34
N GLN A 437 -19.86 -19.86 0.72
CA GLN A 437 -20.00 -18.65 -0.10
C GLN A 437 -19.89 -17.39 0.77
N MET A 438 -20.46 -17.46 1.98
CA MET A 438 -20.36 -16.36 2.95
C MET A 438 -18.93 -16.25 3.50
N GLU A 439 -18.27 -17.36 3.81
CA GLU A 439 -16.87 -17.37 4.26
C GLU A 439 -15.95 -16.75 3.20
N GLU A 440 -16.11 -17.12 1.93
CA GLU A 440 -15.32 -16.57 0.83
C GLU A 440 -15.59 -15.07 0.61
N ARG A 441 -16.84 -14.62 0.81
CA ARG A 441 -17.17 -13.20 0.80
C ARG A 441 -16.41 -12.45 1.91
N ILE A 442 -16.43 -13.00 3.12
CA ILE A 442 -15.76 -12.40 4.28
C ILE A 442 -14.27 -12.39 4.11
N LYS A 443 -13.65 -13.46 3.61
CA LYS A 443 -12.21 -13.49 3.29
C LYS A 443 -11.82 -12.35 2.35
N ARG A 444 -12.64 -12.08 1.31
CA ARG A 444 -12.39 -10.97 0.37
C ARG A 444 -12.64 -9.60 0.98
N ASP A 445 -13.63 -9.46 1.85
CA ASP A 445 -13.87 -8.23 2.59
C ASP A 445 -12.69 -7.91 3.53
N ILE A 446 -12.15 -8.92 4.22
CA ILE A 446 -10.96 -8.80 5.08
C ILE A 446 -9.75 -8.45 4.24
N TRP A 447 -9.54 -9.16 3.12
CA TRP A 447 -8.42 -8.87 2.22
C TRP A 447 -8.45 -7.42 1.73
N TYR A 448 -9.62 -6.88 1.38
CA TYR A 448 -9.78 -5.49 1.01
C TYR A 448 -9.34 -4.54 2.14
N ILE A 449 -9.76 -4.81 3.37
CA ILE A 449 -9.41 -3.99 4.54
C ILE A 449 -7.90 -3.96 4.76
N GLU A 450 -7.23 -5.11 4.64
CA GLU A 450 -5.79 -5.27 4.87
C GLU A 450 -4.93 -4.72 3.72
N ASN A 451 -5.45 -4.73 2.49
CA ASN A 451 -4.73 -4.32 1.29
C ASN A 451 -5.24 -3.00 0.69
N TRP A 452 -6.03 -2.24 1.43
CA TRP A 452 -6.60 -1.03 0.92
C TRP A 452 -5.52 -0.07 0.36
N SER A 453 -5.83 0.48 -0.81
CA SER A 453 -5.12 1.59 -1.43
C SER A 453 -6.11 2.40 -2.26
N PHE A 454 -5.83 3.66 -2.51
CA PHE A 454 -6.66 4.50 -3.37
C PHE A 454 -6.84 3.90 -4.79
N TRP A 455 -5.77 3.31 -5.33
CA TRP A 455 -5.80 2.63 -6.64
C TRP A 455 -6.68 1.38 -6.64
N LEU A 456 -6.76 0.67 -5.51
CA LEU A 456 -7.66 -0.47 -5.37
C LEU A 456 -9.13 -0.02 -5.42
N ASP A 457 -9.47 1.09 -4.77
CA ASP A 457 -10.82 1.66 -4.86
C ASP A 457 -11.18 2.02 -6.31
N LEU A 458 -10.30 2.69 -7.05
CA LEU A 458 -10.52 3.01 -8.47
C LEU A 458 -10.68 1.75 -9.33
N ARG A 459 -9.88 0.71 -9.08
CA ARG A 459 -10.00 -0.58 -9.75
C ARG A 459 -11.35 -1.25 -9.48
N ILE A 460 -11.83 -1.23 -8.23
CA ILE A 460 -13.13 -1.80 -7.87
C ILE A 460 -14.26 -1.02 -8.56
N ILE A 461 -14.22 0.30 -8.58
CA ILE A 461 -15.20 1.13 -9.29
C ILE A 461 -15.21 0.81 -10.79
N TYR A 462 -14.05 0.71 -11.42
CA TYR A 462 -13.92 0.32 -12.82
C TYR A 462 -14.54 -1.05 -13.09
N LEU A 463 -14.23 -2.06 -12.26
CA LEU A 463 -14.79 -3.40 -12.38
C LEU A 463 -16.31 -3.42 -12.17
N THR A 464 -16.83 -2.60 -11.25
CA THR A 464 -18.27 -2.43 -11.02
C THR A 464 -18.94 -1.84 -12.26
N ALA A 465 -18.40 -0.77 -12.83
CA ALA A 465 -18.93 -0.18 -14.07
C ALA A 465 -18.90 -1.18 -15.22
N LYS A 466 -17.79 -1.92 -15.36
CA LYS A 466 -17.67 -2.98 -16.37
C LYS A 466 -18.72 -4.09 -16.19
N SER A 467 -18.97 -4.55 -14.96
CA SER A 467 -19.97 -5.61 -14.69
C SER A 467 -21.41 -5.16 -15.01
N ILE A 468 -21.73 -3.87 -14.84
CA ILE A 468 -23.03 -3.31 -15.21
C ILE A 468 -23.21 -3.28 -16.72
N ILE A 469 -22.15 -2.92 -17.48
CA ILE A 469 -22.20 -2.82 -18.96
C ILE A 469 -22.24 -4.21 -19.60
N ILE A 470 -21.45 -5.18 -19.10
CA ILE A 470 -21.30 -6.50 -19.73
C ILE A 470 -22.37 -7.49 -19.28
N HIS A 471 -23.34 -7.11 -18.41
CA HIS A 471 -24.37 -8.00 -17.85
C HIS A 471 -23.74 -9.30 -17.33
N ASP A 472 -23.06 -9.23 -16.21
CA ASP A 472 -22.54 -10.42 -15.52
C ASP A 472 -23.74 -11.29 -15.05
N LYS A 473 -23.79 -12.56 -15.49
CA LYS A 473 -24.88 -13.50 -15.18
C LYS A 473 -25.10 -13.72 -13.68
N ASN A 474 -24.16 -13.28 -12.84
CA ASN A 474 -24.23 -13.36 -11.37
C ASN A 474 -24.71 -12.05 -10.70
N ALA A 475 -25.13 -11.04 -11.46
CA ALA A 475 -25.67 -9.78 -10.96
C ALA A 475 -27.19 -9.79 -11.07
N TYR A 476 -27.88 -10.01 -9.94
CA TYR A 476 -29.34 -9.87 -9.84
C TYR A 476 -29.74 -8.46 -9.48
#